data_57d5bc7998b746cae88a1821f771c477
#
_entry.id   57d5bc7998b746cae88a1821f771c477
#
_cell.length_a   1.000
_cell.length_b   1.000
_cell.length_c   1.000
_cell.angle_alpha   90.00
_cell.angle_beta   90.00
_cell.angle_gamma   90.00
#
_symmetry.space_group_name_H-M   'P 1'
#
loop_
_entity.id
_entity.type
_entity.pdbx_description
1 polymer ?
#
loop_
_entity_poly.entity_id
_entity_poly.type
_entity_poly.pdbx_seq_one_letter_code
_entity_poly.pdbx_strand_id
1 'polypeptide(L)'
;MAALLLLGFASGLPLLLIGNNLKAWMTQEQVDLAAIGWFSLASLPYSLKFLWSPFLDRFTPPFLGRRRGWLIVTQIALIVAIAFMAFQQPKQALQLLAINAIVIAFLSATQDIAADAYRTDVLTELEMGAGAAVFILGYRIALLVAGSLGLILADRMPWSSVYLFMAGIMVLGIFGVLIAPEPRQISPPASLAEAVVLPFGEFFQRQGVIQGLLILVFITLYKLGDALLSNMATPFLLTIGFTKTDIGAIQVGMGLIATIVGALVGGAVLSRIGINRSLWVFGALQALSNIAYFILAQPQFSQNYQLLVLTINIENFCGGLGTAAFVAFLMSLCNQRFSATQYALLSSLMAVSRDILAAPAGAIAKSTGWPTFFIITIIAAVPGLLLLPVFAPWNPQPIAMPRPGLDDEEEDLWGKN
;
A
#
# COMPACT_ATOMS: atom_id res chain seq x y z
N MET A 1 -15.27 7.54 -7.62
CA MET A 1 -14.23 8.25 -6.83
C MET A 1 -14.61 8.41 -5.36
N ALA A 2 -15.79 8.96 -4.97
CA ALA A 2 -16.19 9.09 -3.56
C ALA A 2 -16.16 7.75 -2.80
N ALA A 3 -16.66 6.67 -3.40
CA ALA A 3 -16.58 5.33 -2.81
C ALA A 3 -15.12 4.90 -2.52
N LEU A 4 -14.18 5.15 -3.46
CA LEU A 4 -12.77 4.81 -3.28
C LEU A 4 -12.10 5.61 -2.15
N LEU A 5 -12.48 6.88 -1.98
CA LEU A 5 -12.02 7.71 -0.85
C LEU A 5 -12.43 7.10 0.49
N LEU A 6 -13.72 6.74 0.64
CA LEU A 6 -14.27 6.16 1.86
C LEU A 6 -13.73 4.76 2.13
N LEU A 7 -13.53 3.95 1.08
CA LEU A 7 -12.91 2.62 1.21
C LEU A 7 -11.44 2.73 1.61
N GLY A 8 -10.70 3.67 1.02
CA GLY A 8 -9.32 3.96 1.43
C GLY A 8 -9.25 4.42 2.89
N PHE A 9 -10.17 5.29 3.31
CA PHE A 9 -10.29 5.71 4.70
C PHE A 9 -10.55 4.52 5.64
N ALA A 10 -11.51 3.67 5.32
CA ALA A 10 -11.82 2.49 6.12
C ALA A 10 -10.65 1.50 6.20
N SER A 11 -9.84 1.38 5.14
CA SER A 11 -8.64 0.52 5.12
C SER A 11 -7.49 1.06 6.00
N GLY A 12 -7.32 2.39 6.08
CA GLY A 12 -6.22 2.97 6.86
C GLY A 12 -6.49 3.04 8.36
N LEU A 13 -7.76 3.13 8.77
CA LEU A 13 -8.13 3.44 10.14
C LEU A 13 -7.69 2.37 11.17
N PRO A 14 -7.84 1.05 10.95
CA PRO A 14 -7.51 0.04 11.96
C PRO A 14 -6.01 -0.06 12.24
N LEU A 15 -5.16 0.25 11.26
CA LEU A 15 -3.71 0.04 11.34
C LEU A 15 -3.08 0.74 12.55
N LEU A 16 -3.37 2.03 12.74
CA LEU A 16 -2.81 2.78 13.86
C LEU A 16 -3.53 2.52 15.18
N LEU A 17 -4.79 2.06 15.16
CA LEU A 17 -5.52 1.68 16.37
C LEU A 17 -4.87 0.49 17.07
N ILE A 18 -4.45 -0.54 16.30
CA ILE A 18 -3.74 -1.71 16.85
C ILE A 18 -2.22 -1.50 16.94
N GLY A 19 -1.70 -0.46 16.29
CA GLY A 19 -0.28 -0.07 16.34
C GLY A 19 0.00 0.94 17.45
N ASN A 20 0.16 2.20 17.07
CA ASN A 20 0.61 3.26 17.94
C ASN A 20 -0.35 3.56 19.11
N ASN A 21 -1.66 3.59 18.85
CA ASN A 21 -2.65 3.90 19.88
C ASN A 21 -2.71 2.80 20.94
N LEU A 22 -2.69 1.55 20.53
CA LEU A 22 -2.68 0.43 21.48
C LEU A 22 -1.41 0.42 22.32
N LYS A 23 -0.24 0.68 21.73
CA LYS A 23 1.01 0.81 22.47
C LYS A 23 0.97 1.96 23.47
N ALA A 24 0.42 3.12 23.09
CA ALA A 24 0.24 4.26 23.98
C ALA A 24 -0.67 3.91 25.15
N TRP A 25 -1.81 3.25 24.89
CA TRP A 25 -2.72 2.79 25.94
C TRP A 25 -2.06 1.81 26.90
N MET A 26 -1.39 0.77 26.39
CA MET A 26 -0.65 -0.19 27.22
C MET A 26 0.45 0.49 28.06
N THR A 27 1.15 1.47 27.49
CA THR A 27 2.17 2.24 28.22
C THR A 27 1.56 3.06 29.33
N GLN A 28 0.43 3.72 29.11
CA GLN A 28 -0.31 4.47 30.12
C GLN A 28 -0.79 3.57 31.26
N GLU A 29 -1.22 2.36 30.94
CA GLU A 29 -1.62 1.32 31.90
C GLU A 29 -0.43 0.60 32.56
N GLN A 30 0.82 1.03 32.30
CA GLN A 30 2.03 0.45 32.86
C GLN A 30 2.19 -1.06 32.57
N VAL A 31 1.78 -1.50 31.39
CA VAL A 31 2.07 -2.85 30.91
C VAL A 31 3.57 -2.98 30.64
N ASP A 32 4.12 -4.18 30.90
CA ASP A 32 5.53 -4.46 30.69
C ASP A 32 5.98 -4.16 29.26
N LEU A 33 7.14 -3.49 29.12
CA LEU A 33 7.70 -3.08 27.83
C LEU A 33 8.00 -4.26 26.89
N ALA A 34 8.41 -5.39 27.46
CA ALA A 34 8.63 -6.60 26.65
C ALA A 34 7.32 -7.12 26.07
N ALA A 35 6.24 -7.11 26.86
CA ALA A 35 4.90 -7.45 26.38
C ALA A 35 4.43 -6.50 25.29
N ILE A 36 4.61 -5.19 25.45
CA ILE A 36 4.30 -4.20 24.39
C ILE A 36 5.07 -4.46 23.11
N GLY A 37 6.34 -4.88 23.22
CA GLY A 37 7.16 -5.29 22.07
C GLY A 37 6.54 -6.44 21.28
N TRP A 38 6.04 -7.48 21.96
CA TRP A 38 5.40 -8.63 21.33
C TRP A 38 4.10 -8.27 20.56
N PHE A 39 3.41 -7.20 20.94
CA PHE A 39 2.23 -6.72 20.20
C PHE A 39 2.53 -6.25 18.78
N SER A 40 3.80 -6.02 18.43
CA SER A 40 4.18 -5.78 17.02
C SER A 40 3.83 -6.98 16.11
N LEU A 41 3.82 -8.19 16.66
CA LEU A 41 3.43 -9.40 15.93
C LEU A 41 1.94 -9.42 15.55
N ALA A 42 1.10 -8.60 16.20
CA ALA A 42 -0.30 -8.46 15.81
C ALA A 42 -0.47 -7.93 14.38
N SER A 43 0.56 -7.29 13.80
CA SER A 43 0.54 -6.82 12.40
C SER A 43 0.90 -7.90 11.36
N LEU A 44 1.33 -9.11 11.76
CA LEU A 44 1.66 -10.20 10.84
C LEU A 44 0.59 -10.50 9.78
N PRO A 45 -0.72 -10.46 10.09
CA PRO A 45 -1.74 -10.69 9.07
C PRO A 45 -1.60 -9.80 7.83
N TYR A 46 -1.15 -8.54 7.97
CA TYR A 46 -0.96 -7.67 6.80
C TYR A 46 0.11 -8.17 5.82
N SER A 47 1.18 -8.78 6.34
CA SER A 47 2.26 -9.36 5.51
C SER A 47 1.88 -10.71 4.93
N LEU A 48 1.01 -11.47 5.62
CA LEU A 48 0.62 -12.83 5.24
C LEU A 48 -0.72 -12.88 4.49
N LYS A 49 -1.35 -11.74 4.18
CA LYS A 49 -2.69 -11.66 3.58
C LYS A 49 -2.84 -12.45 2.28
N PHE A 50 -1.78 -12.67 1.53
CA PHE A 50 -1.78 -13.46 0.30
C PHE A 50 -2.15 -14.94 0.54
N LEU A 51 -1.95 -15.47 1.75
CA LEU A 51 -2.26 -16.87 2.07
C LEU A 51 -3.76 -17.19 2.01
N TRP A 52 -4.62 -16.22 2.35
CA TRP A 52 -6.08 -16.42 2.32
C TRP A 52 -6.80 -15.60 1.27
N SER A 53 -6.09 -14.80 0.48
CA SER A 53 -6.69 -14.04 -0.62
C SER A 53 -7.41 -14.92 -1.66
N PRO A 54 -6.97 -16.18 -1.96
CA PRO A 54 -7.72 -17.08 -2.85
C PRO A 54 -9.14 -17.40 -2.35
N PHE A 55 -9.33 -17.36 -1.02
CA PHE A 55 -10.66 -17.57 -0.45
C PHE A 55 -11.63 -16.45 -0.86
N LEU A 56 -11.17 -15.21 -0.91
CA LEU A 56 -11.98 -14.05 -1.33
C LEU A 56 -12.28 -14.07 -2.84
N ASP A 57 -11.43 -14.67 -3.64
CA ASP A 57 -11.68 -14.87 -5.06
C ASP A 57 -12.68 -16.00 -5.32
N ARG A 58 -12.63 -17.06 -4.50
CA ARG A 58 -13.50 -18.25 -4.65
C ARG A 58 -14.90 -18.04 -4.11
N PHE A 59 -15.03 -17.48 -2.90
CA PHE A 59 -16.31 -17.40 -2.21
C PHE A 59 -16.95 -16.02 -2.42
N THR A 60 -18.25 -16.07 -2.75
CA THR A 60 -19.08 -14.87 -2.92
C THR A 60 -20.10 -14.84 -1.79
N PRO A 61 -20.10 -13.79 -0.94
CA PRO A 61 -21.17 -13.61 0.04
C PRO A 61 -22.55 -13.56 -0.64
N PRO A 62 -23.63 -14.01 0.03
CA PRO A 62 -24.94 -14.14 -0.59
C PRO A 62 -25.65 -12.80 -0.87
N PHE A 63 -25.01 -11.68 -0.62
CA PHE A 63 -25.55 -10.32 -0.79
C PHE A 63 -24.49 -9.37 -1.35
N LEU A 64 -24.92 -8.35 -2.07
CA LEU A 64 -24.09 -7.26 -2.62
C LEU A 64 -22.94 -7.69 -3.56
N GLY A 65 -22.97 -8.93 -4.09
CA GLY A 65 -21.93 -9.43 -4.98
C GLY A 65 -20.60 -9.79 -4.28
N ARG A 66 -19.59 -10.16 -5.07
CA ARG A 66 -18.35 -10.72 -4.54
C ARG A 66 -17.52 -9.69 -3.75
N ARG A 67 -17.24 -8.54 -4.36
CA ARG A 67 -16.33 -7.55 -3.75
C ARG A 67 -17.00 -6.74 -2.66
N ARG A 68 -18.17 -6.19 -2.95
CA ARG A 68 -18.94 -5.39 -1.98
C ARG A 68 -19.41 -6.24 -0.81
N GLY A 69 -19.80 -7.49 -1.06
CA GLY A 69 -20.18 -8.42 -0.01
C GLY A 69 -19.06 -8.67 1.00
N TRP A 70 -17.84 -8.94 0.54
CA TRP A 70 -16.67 -9.06 1.43
C TRP A 70 -16.36 -7.79 2.18
N LEU A 71 -16.42 -6.63 1.50
CA LEU A 71 -16.19 -5.32 2.13
C LEU A 71 -17.17 -5.08 3.28
N ILE A 72 -18.48 -5.31 3.08
CA ILE A 72 -19.49 -5.07 4.13
C ILE A 72 -19.32 -6.01 5.31
N VAL A 73 -19.04 -7.30 5.06
CA VAL A 73 -18.81 -8.30 6.12
C VAL A 73 -17.61 -7.92 6.98
N THR A 74 -16.49 -7.60 6.33
CA THR A 74 -15.25 -7.23 7.06
C THR A 74 -15.40 -5.91 7.80
N GLN A 75 -16.11 -4.92 7.25
CA GLN A 75 -16.34 -3.64 7.92
C GLN A 75 -17.24 -3.78 9.15
N ILE A 76 -18.32 -4.55 9.07
CA ILE A 76 -19.17 -4.81 10.24
C ILE A 76 -18.38 -5.56 11.30
N ALA A 77 -17.63 -6.59 10.93
CA ALA A 77 -16.78 -7.34 11.85
C ALA A 77 -15.70 -6.45 12.51
N LEU A 78 -15.09 -5.53 11.74
CA LEU A 78 -14.12 -4.55 12.26
C LEU A 78 -14.76 -3.57 13.25
N ILE A 79 -15.94 -3.03 12.94
CA ILE A 79 -16.67 -2.14 13.86
C ILE A 79 -16.90 -2.85 15.19
N VAL A 80 -17.38 -4.11 15.14
CA VAL A 80 -17.63 -4.92 16.34
C VAL A 80 -16.32 -5.20 17.11
N ALA A 81 -15.24 -5.59 16.41
CA ALA A 81 -13.96 -5.91 17.03
C ALA A 81 -13.29 -4.66 17.65
N ILE A 82 -13.35 -3.51 16.99
CA ILE A 82 -12.83 -2.23 17.52
C ILE A 82 -13.69 -1.77 18.71
N ALA A 83 -15.02 -1.87 18.62
CA ALA A 83 -15.91 -1.57 19.73
C ALA A 83 -15.67 -2.50 20.93
N PHE A 84 -15.43 -3.80 20.68
CA PHE A 84 -15.11 -4.77 21.73
C PHE A 84 -13.78 -4.43 22.43
N MET A 85 -12.80 -3.86 21.73
CA MET A 85 -11.55 -3.40 22.34
C MET A 85 -11.79 -2.32 23.40
N ALA A 86 -12.81 -1.48 23.22
CA ALA A 86 -13.17 -0.44 24.18
C ALA A 86 -13.55 -0.96 25.58
N PHE A 87 -13.99 -2.22 25.68
CA PHE A 87 -14.41 -2.83 26.95
C PHE A 87 -13.30 -3.67 27.59
N GLN A 88 -12.11 -3.69 27.00
CA GLN A 88 -10.96 -4.45 27.52
C GLN A 88 -10.11 -3.56 28.43
N GLN A 89 -9.38 -4.22 29.32
CA GLN A 89 -8.45 -3.56 30.23
C GLN A 89 -7.05 -4.18 30.04
N PRO A 90 -6.08 -3.43 29.46
CA PRO A 90 -4.76 -3.96 29.12
C PRO A 90 -4.05 -4.65 30.29
N LYS A 91 -4.21 -4.10 31.49
CA LYS A 91 -3.55 -4.61 32.70
C LYS A 91 -4.13 -5.93 33.21
N GLN A 92 -5.43 -6.16 33.00
CA GLN A 92 -6.13 -7.34 33.56
C GLN A 92 -6.31 -8.48 32.58
N ALA A 93 -6.39 -8.16 31.27
CA ALA A 93 -6.74 -9.12 30.22
C ALA A 93 -5.83 -8.99 28.99
N LEU A 94 -4.52 -8.96 29.21
CA LEU A 94 -3.53 -8.74 28.15
C LEU A 94 -3.63 -9.77 27.00
N GLN A 95 -3.91 -11.04 27.34
CA GLN A 95 -4.09 -12.09 26.32
C GLN A 95 -5.33 -11.84 25.45
N LEU A 96 -6.44 -11.44 26.05
CA LEU A 96 -7.66 -11.12 25.30
C LEU A 96 -7.45 -9.89 24.40
N LEU A 97 -6.72 -8.89 24.89
CA LEU A 97 -6.33 -7.72 24.12
C LEU A 97 -5.45 -8.09 22.91
N ALA A 98 -4.48 -9.01 23.10
CA ALA A 98 -3.62 -9.50 22.04
C ALA A 98 -4.42 -10.27 20.97
N ILE A 99 -5.31 -11.19 21.39
CA ILE A 99 -6.18 -11.92 20.48
C ILE A 99 -7.06 -10.97 19.68
N ASN A 100 -7.68 -9.98 20.34
CA ASN A 100 -8.52 -9.01 19.66
C ASN A 100 -7.73 -8.13 18.68
N ALA A 101 -6.50 -7.72 19.03
CA ALA A 101 -5.62 -6.99 18.12
C ALA A 101 -5.27 -7.81 16.88
N ILE A 102 -4.99 -9.11 17.02
CA ILE A 102 -4.76 -10.02 15.90
C ILE A 102 -6.03 -10.18 15.05
N VAL A 103 -7.21 -10.29 15.68
CA VAL A 103 -8.50 -10.38 14.97
C VAL A 103 -8.74 -9.10 14.17
N ILE A 104 -8.53 -7.92 14.75
CA ILE A 104 -8.65 -6.65 14.02
C ILE A 104 -7.65 -6.59 12.86
N ALA A 105 -6.40 -7.00 13.06
CA ALA A 105 -5.40 -7.04 11.99
C ALA A 105 -5.79 -7.98 10.86
N PHE A 106 -6.30 -9.19 11.19
CA PHE A 106 -6.76 -10.16 10.20
C PHE A 106 -7.97 -9.64 9.41
N LEU A 107 -8.97 -9.08 10.09
CA LEU A 107 -10.14 -8.49 9.45
C LEU A 107 -9.77 -7.29 8.57
N SER A 108 -8.87 -6.42 9.04
CA SER A 108 -8.38 -5.27 8.29
C SER A 108 -7.57 -5.71 7.06
N ALA A 109 -6.67 -6.69 7.20
CA ALA A 109 -5.95 -7.26 6.07
C ALA A 109 -6.89 -7.93 5.06
N THR A 110 -7.97 -8.57 5.53
CA THR A 110 -9.02 -9.16 4.68
C THR A 110 -9.81 -8.06 3.95
N GLN A 111 -10.14 -6.97 4.66
CA GLN A 111 -10.77 -5.79 4.04
C GLN A 111 -9.86 -5.18 2.97
N ASP A 112 -8.55 -5.07 3.24
CA ASP A 112 -7.58 -4.56 2.26
C ASP A 112 -7.55 -5.41 1.00
N ILE A 113 -7.55 -6.75 1.12
CA ILE A 113 -7.64 -7.65 -0.04
C ILE A 113 -8.90 -7.34 -0.87
N ALA A 114 -10.06 -7.22 -0.20
CA ALA A 114 -11.32 -6.95 -0.88
C ALA A 114 -11.36 -5.56 -1.53
N ALA A 115 -10.82 -4.53 -0.85
CA ALA A 115 -10.76 -3.16 -1.35
C ALA A 115 -9.78 -3.00 -2.53
N ASP A 116 -8.62 -3.65 -2.45
CA ASP A 116 -7.62 -3.67 -3.52
C ASP A 116 -8.18 -4.38 -4.77
N ALA A 117 -8.84 -5.53 -4.57
CA ALA A 117 -9.50 -6.24 -5.65
C ALA A 117 -10.69 -5.46 -6.25
N TYR A 118 -11.52 -4.83 -5.40
CA TYR A 118 -12.61 -3.97 -5.84
C TYR A 118 -12.08 -2.84 -6.75
N ARG A 119 -11.03 -2.16 -6.31
CA ARG A 119 -10.39 -1.08 -7.06
C ARG A 119 -9.86 -1.56 -8.41
N THR A 120 -9.25 -2.75 -8.44
CA THR A 120 -8.74 -3.38 -9.67
C THR A 120 -9.87 -3.76 -10.62
N ASP A 121 -11.01 -4.23 -10.09
CA ASP A 121 -12.13 -4.74 -10.89
C ASP A 121 -13.04 -3.62 -11.42
N VAL A 122 -13.11 -2.46 -10.75
CA VAL A 122 -14.06 -1.38 -11.05
C VAL A 122 -13.48 -0.27 -11.93
N LEU A 123 -12.15 -0.09 -11.93
CA LEU A 123 -11.48 1.00 -12.64
C LEU A 123 -11.03 0.56 -14.04
N THR A 124 -11.23 1.45 -15.01
CA THR A 124 -10.60 1.34 -16.33
C THR A 124 -9.12 1.74 -16.26
N GLU A 125 -8.32 1.36 -17.25
CA GLU A 125 -6.88 1.71 -17.30
C GLU A 125 -6.63 3.22 -17.15
N LEU A 126 -7.47 4.05 -17.76
CA LEU A 126 -7.38 5.51 -17.67
C LEU A 126 -7.73 6.05 -16.28
N GLU A 127 -8.56 5.33 -15.53
CA GLU A 127 -8.99 5.72 -14.18
C GLU A 127 -8.08 5.18 -13.07
N MET A 128 -7.25 4.18 -13.34
CA MET A 128 -6.42 3.50 -12.33
C MET A 128 -5.53 4.47 -11.55
N GLY A 129 -4.91 5.44 -12.25
CA GLY A 129 -4.06 6.43 -11.60
C GLY A 129 -4.83 7.36 -10.65
N ALA A 130 -5.93 7.92 -11.12
CA ALA A 130 -6.79 8.79 -10.31
C ALA A 130 -7.45 8.01 -9.17
N GLY A 131 -7.93 6.79 -9.43
CA GLY A 131 -8.53 5.92 -8.43
C GLY A 131 -7.55 5.50 -7.35
N ALA A 132 -6.30 5.16 -7.72
CA ALA A 132 -5.23 4.88 -6.77
C ALA A 132 -4.93 6.10 -5.89
N ALA A 133 -4.79 7.29 -6.47
CA ALA A 133 -4.52 8.53 -5.74
C ALA A 133 -5.63 8.88 -4.74
N VAL A 134 -6.90 8.76 -5.14
CA VAL A 134 -8.07 9.03 -4.28
C VAL A 134 -8.14 8.01 -3.13
N PHE A 135 -7.89 6.74 -3.40
CA PHE A 135 -7.83 5.71 -2.37
C PHE A 135 -6.71 5.97 -1.36
N ILE A 136 -5.51 6.30 -1.84
CA ILE A 136 -4.35 6.66 -1.01
C ILE A 136 -4.66 7.90 -0.16
N LEU A 137 -5.33 8.91 -0.73
CA LEU A 137 -5.77 10.10 0.03
C LEU A 137 -6.66 9.69 1.20
N GLY A 138 -7.70 8.88 0.96
CA GLY A 138 -8.58 8.35 2.00
C GLY A 138 -7.81 7.62 3.10
N TYR A 139 -6.89 6.73 2.69
CA TYR A 139 -6.02 6.00 3.60
C TYR A 139 -5.16 6.93 4.47
N ARG A 140 -4.56 7.97 3.89
CA ARG A 140 -3.74 8.95 4.63
C ARG A 140 -4.56 9.79 5.61
N ILE A 141 -5.79 10.19 5.21
CA ILE A 141 -6.71 10.88 6.12
C ILE A 141 -7.04 9.98 7.33
N ALA A 142 -7.27 8.69 7.11
CA ALA A 142 -7.52 7.74 8.19
C ALA A 142 -6.34 7.60 9.15
N LEU A 143 -5.10 7.60 8.63
CA LEU A 143 -3.90 7.59 9.48
C LEU A 143 -3.80 8.84 10.36
N LEU A 144 -4.18 10.03 9.84
CA LEU A 144 -4.25 11.25 10.64
C LEU A 144 -5.35 11.16 11.71
N VAL A 145 -6.52 10.66 11.35
CA VAL A 145 -7.65 10.51 12.27
C VAL A 145 -7.31 9.48 13.34
N ALA A 146 -6.89 8.28 12.97
CA ALA A 146 -6.56 7.25 13.96
C ALA A 146 -5.33 7.62 14.80
N GLY A 147 -4.26 8.11 14.18
CA GLY A 147 -3.01 8.43 14.85
C GLY A 147 -3.09 9.73 15.66
N SER A 148 -3.22 10.87 14.96
CA SER A 148 -3.15 12.17 15.64
C SER A 148 -4.41 12.48 16.45
N LEU A 149 -5.61 12.41 15.82
CA LEU A 149 -6.86 12.70 16.53
C LEU A 149 -7.10 11.67 17.63
N GLY A 150 -6.80 10.39 17.41
CA GLY A 150 -6.96 9.34 18.41
C GLY A 150 -6.14 9.62 19.69
N LEU A 151 -4.88 10.03 19.56
CA LEU A 151 -4.02 10.39 20.70
C LEU A 151 -4.48 11.68 21.39
N ILE A 152 -4.87 12.72 20.64
CA ILE A 152 -5.41 13.97 21.20
C ILE A 152 -6.69 13.70 21.99
N LEU A 153 -7.55 12.82 21.51
CA LEU A 153 -8.76 12.43 22.25
C LEU A 153 -8.42 11.64 23.51
N ALA A 154 -7.39 10.79 23.47
CA ALA A 154 -6.95 10.00 24.62
C ALA A 154 -6.39 10.85 25.76
N ASP A 155 -5.91 12.06 25.48
CA ASP A 155 -5.53 13.04 26.53
C ASP A 155 -6.76 13.68 27.25
N ARG A 156 -7.95 13.59 26.65
CA ARG A 156 -9.15 14.26 27.13
C ARG A 156 -10.27 13.31 27.57
N MET A 157 -10.24 12.07 27.13
CA MET A 157 -11.25 11.06 27.43
C MET A 157 -10.63 9.68 27.60
N PRO A 158 -11.31 8.74 28.28
CA PRO A 158 -10.83 7.37 28.44
C PRO A 158 -10.63 6.67 27.11
N TRP A 159 -9.66 5.77 27.02
CA TRP A 159 -9.38 4.96 25.82
C TRP A 159 -10.61 4.19 25.33
N SER A 160 -11.47 3.72 26.22
CA SER A 160 -12.75 3.11 25.86
C SER A 160 -13.60 4.01 24.96
N SER A 161 -13.73 5.28 25.30
CA SER A 161 -14.47 6.27 24.50
C SER A 161 -13.78 6.55 23.16
N VAL A 162 -12.44 6.58 23.14
CA VAL A 162 -11.67 6.76 21.90
C VAL A 162 -11.92 5.60 20.93
N TYR A 163 -11.85 4.33 21.39
CA TYR A 163 -12.10 3.18 20.56
C TYR A 163 -13.56 3.09 20.07
N LEU A 164 -14.54 3.45 20.93
CA LEU A 164 -15.96 3.53 20.51
C LEU A 164 -16.17 4.63 19.47
N PHE A 165 -15.54 5.78 19.62
CA PHE A 165 -15.58 6.86 18.64
C PHE A 165 -14.99 6.41 17.29
N MET A 166 -13.85 5.72 17.32
CA MET A 166 -13.21 5.19 16.10
C MET A 166 -14.05 4.09 15.44
N ALA A 167 -14.70 3.21 16.23
CA ALA A 167 -15.67 2.25 15.71
C ALA A 167 -16.85 2.95 15.04
N GLY A 168 -17.34 4.07 15.60
CA GLY A 168 -18.38 4.90 15.00
C GLY A 168 -17.94 5.50 13.66
N ILE A 169 -16.73 6.05 13.59
CA ILE A 169 -16.17 6.60 12.34
C ILE A 169 -16.01 5.51 11.27
N MET A 170 -15.70 4.27 11.64
CA MET A 170 -15.58 3.14 10.70
C MET A 170 -16.89 2.90 9.89
N VAL A 171 -18.05 3.33 10.39
CA VAL A 171 -19.33 3.28 9.68
C VAL A 171 -19.28 4.05 8.34
N LEU A 172 -18.42 5.05 8.19
CA LEU A 172 -18.20 5.75 6.92
C LEU A 172 -17.78 4.79 5.80
N GLY A 173 -17.06 3.71 6.14
CA GLY A 173 -16.72 2.67 5.19
C GLY A 173 -17.94 1.91 4.66
N ILE A 174 -18.94 1.66 5.51
CA ILE A 174 -20.21 1.03 5.10
C ILE A 174 -20.92 1.93 4.05
N PHE A 175 -20.99 3.23 4.30
CA PHE A 175 -21.52 4.16 3.29
C PHE A 175 -20.72 4.11 1.99
N GLY A 176 -19.38 4.00 2.09
CA GLY A 176 -18.52 3.80 0.93
C GLY A 176 -18.91 2.58 0.10
N VAL A 177 -19.20 1.44 0.76
CA VAL A 177 -19.65 0.20 0.07
C VAL A 177 -21.03 0.39 -0.55
N LEU A 178 -21.96 1.06 0.13
CA LEU A 178 -23.33 1.24 -0.36
C LEU A 178 -23.39 2.09 -1.63
N ILE A 179 -22.59 3.14 -1.72
CA ILE A 179 -22.52 4.02 -2.92
C ILE A 179 -21.58 3.47 -4.01
N ALA A 180 -20.81 2.41 -3.71
CA ALA A 180 -19.89 1.79 -4.64
C ALA A 180 -20.66 1.03 -5.73
N PRO A 181 -20.37 1.25 -7.03
CA PRO A 181 -20.93 0.41 -8.09
C PRO A 181 -20.41 -1.02 -7.97
N GLU A 182 -21.26 -2.01 -8.26
CA GLU A 182 -20.79 -3.41 -8.34
C GLU A 182 -19.93 -3.59 -9.59
N PRO A 183 -18.73 -4.15 -9.49
CA PRO A 183 -17.93 -4.53 -10.64
C PRO A 183 -18.66 -5.56 -11.50
N ARG A 184 -18.29 -5.65 -12.79
CA ARG A 184 -18.85 -6.67 -13.68
C ARG A 184 -18.67 -8.06 -13.04
N GLN A 185 -19.76 -8.83 -13.01
CA GLN A 185 -19.72 -10.18 -12.44
C GLN A 185 -18.91 -11.08 -13.37
N ILE A 186 -17.76 -11.50 -12.87
CA ILE A 186 -16.92 -12.51 -13.51
C ILE A 186 -17.06 -13.79 -12.68
N SER A 187 -17.26 -14.91 -13.38
CA SER A 187 -17.42 -16.22 -12.71
C SER A 187 -16.21 -16.49 -11.80
N PRO A 188 -16.46 -16.79 -10.51
CA PRO A 188 -15.38 -17.11 -9.59
C PRO A 188 -14.70 -18.44 -10.01
N PRO A 189 -13.48 -18.72 -9.52
CA PRO A 189 -12.84 -20.02 -9.70
C PRO A 189 -13.75 -21.17 -9.21
N ALA A 190 -13.77 -22.29 -9.92
CA ALA A 190 -14.69 -23.39 -9.61
C ALA A 190 -14.31 -24.13 -8.30
N SER A 191 -13.03 -24.13 -7.95
CA SER A 191 -12.51 -24.74 -6.72
C SER A 191 -11.49 -23.85 -6.01
N LEU A 192 -11.19 -24.14 -4.73
CA LEU A 192 -10.14 -23.45 -3.99
C LEU A 192 -8.75 -23.78 -4.58
N ALA A 193 -8.53 -24.99 -5.06
CA ALA A 193 -7.30 -25.37 -5.74
C ALA A 193 -7.07 -24.52 -7.01
N GLU A 194 -8.14 -24.32 -7.80
CA GLU A 194 -8.09 -23.39 -8.94
C GLU A 194 -7.79 -21.96 -8.50
N ALA A 195 -8.40 -21.48 -7.41
CA ALA A 195 -8.16 -20.14 -6.89
C ALA A 195 -6.71 -19.91 -6.42
N VAL A 196 -5.99 -20.98 -6.07
CA VAL A 196 -4.56 -20.91 -5.69
C VAL A 196 -3.67 -21.07 -6.91
N VAL A 197 -3.89 -22.09 -7.76
CA VAL A 197 -2.97 -22.46 -8.84
C VAL A 197 -3.15 -21.60 -10.10
N LEU A 198 -4.42 -21.33 -10.47
CA LEU A 198 -4.71 -20.60 -11.71
C LEU A 198 -4.18 -19.16 -11.74
N PRO A 199 -4.21 -18.37 -10.63
CA PRO A 199 -3.65 -17.02 -10.65
C PRO A 199 -2.17 -16.96 -11.04
N PHE A 200 -1.38 -17.93 -10.56
CA PHE A 200 0.04 -18.06 -10.94
C PHE A 200 0.18 -18.52 -12.38
N GLY A 201 -0.54 -19.59 -12.75
CA GLY A 201 -0.51 -20.14 -14.11
C GLY A 201 -0.93 -19.09 -15.14
N GLU A 202 -2.03 -18.38 -14.91
CA GLU A 202 -2.54 -17.30 -15.76
C GLU A 202 -1.52 -16.15 -15.90
N PHE A 203 -0.96 -15.70 -14.77
CA PHE A 203 0.04 -14.64 -14.79
C PHE A 203 1.25 -15.00 -15.66
N PHE A 204 1.83 -16.20 -15.47
CA PHE A 204 2.99 -16.64 -16.25
C PHE A 204 2.65 -17.03 -17.70
N GLN A 205 1.43 -17.52 -17.97
CA GLN A 205 0.99 -17.77 -19.35
C GLN A 205 0.80 -16.48 -20.12
N ARG A 206 0.19 -15.46 -19.49
CA ARG A 206 -0.08 -14.15 -20.11
C ARG A 206 1.18 -13.32 -20.30
N GLN A 207 2.08 -13.33 -19.33
CA GLN A 207 3.30 -12.52 -19.37
C GLN A 207 4.49 -13.27 -20.02
N GLY A 208 4.44 -14.61 -20.07
CA GLY A 208 5.62 -15.44 -20.32
C GLY A 208 6.46 -15.63 -19.04
N VAL A 209 7.12 -16.77 -18.91
CA VAL A 209 7.84 -17.12 -17.67
C VAL A 209 8.97 -16.14 -17.38
N ILE A 210 9.81 -15.82 -18.36
CA ILE A 210 10.96 -14.92 -18.16
C ILE A 210 10.48 -13.51 -17.84
N GLN A 211 9.53 -12.99 -18.61
CA GLN A 211 9.01 -11.64 -18.40
C GLN A 211 8.26 -11.54 -17.08
N GLY A 212 7.47 -12.55 -16.70
CA GLY A 212 6.80 -12.64 -15.41
C GLY A 212 7.80 -12.61 -14.24
N LEU A 213 8.89 -13.37 -14.29
CA LEU A 213 9.94 -13.32 -13.28
C LEU A 213 10.62 -11.95 -13.21
N LEU A 214 10.91 -11.32 -14.35
CA LEU A 214 11.48 -9.98 -14.38
C LEU A 214 10.54 -8.93 -13.77
N ILE A 215 9.21 -9.06 -13.98
CA ILE A 215 8.21 -8.20 -13.32
C ILE A 215 8.25 -8.37 -11.80
N LEU A 216 8.31 -9.61 -11.29
CA LEU A 216 8.40 -9.87 -9.85
C LEU A 216 9.69 -9.29 -9.24
N VAL A 217 10.81 -9.44 -9.93
CA VAL A 217 12.10 -8.82 -9.54
C VAL A 217 11.98 -7.29 -9.57
N PHE A 218 11.37 -6.72 -10.60
CA PHE A 218 11.13 -5.28 -10.68
C PHE A 218 10.30 -4.76 -9.50
N ILE A 219 9.17 -5.41 -9.18
CA ILE A 219 8.31 -5.03 -8.05
C ILE A 219 9.11 -4.97 -6.75
N THR A 220 10.03 -5.91 -6.57
CA THR A 220 10.88 -5.98 -5.40
C THR A 220 11.96 -4.88 -5.39
N LEU A 221 12.55 -4.54 -6.54
CA LEU A 221 13.69 -3.62 -6.61
C LEU A 221 13.30 -2.16 -6.83
N TYR A 222 12.15 -1.88 -7.44
CA TYR A 222 11.74 -0.52 -7.81
C TYR A 222 11.64 0.44 -6.62
N LYS A 223 11.21 -0.07 -5.47
CA LYS A 223 11.07 0.71 -4.23
C LYS A 223 12.23 0.53 -3.25
N LEU A 224 13.29 -0.18 -3.64
CA LEU A 224 14.39 -0.52 -2.72
C LEU A 224 15.14 0.72 -2.23
N GLY A 225 15.44 1.68 -3.11
CA GLY A 225 16.10 2.93 -2.73
C GLY A 225 15.34 3.70 -1.66
N ASP A 226 14.02 3.81 -1.83
CA ASP A 226 13.14 4.47 -0.85
C ASP A 226 13.05 3.69 0.46
N ALA A 227 12.99 2.38 0.39
CA ALA A 227 12.90 1.53 1.57
C ALA A 227 14.17 1.67 2.44
N LEU A 228 15.35 1.68 1.82
CA LEU A 228 16.62 1.94 2.50
C LEU A 228 16.64 3.32 3.17
N LEU A 229 16.25 4.36 2.42
CA LEU A 229 16.21 5.74 2.92
C LEU A 229 15.22 5.88 4.07
N SER A 230 13.99 5.40 3.90
CA SER A 230 12.92 5.54 4.90
C SER A 230 13.28 4.86 6.23
N ASN A 231 14.02 3.74 6.19
CA ASN A 231 14.48 3.07 7.40
C ASN A 231 15.49 3.92 8.20
N MET A 232 16.28 4.75 7.51
CA MET A 232 17.38 5.49 8.13
C MET A 232 17.14 7.01 8.20
N ALA A 233 16.05 7.52 7.66
CA ALA A 233 15.76 8.96 7.64
C ALA A 233 15.70 9.55 9.06
N THR A 234 14.89 8.97 9.95
CA THR A 234 14.77 9.45 11.33
C THR A 234 16.08 9.31 12.13
N PRO A 235 16.79 8.15 12.14
CA PRO A 235 18.10 8.04 12.77
C PRO A 235 19.10 9.07 12.25
N PHE A 236 19.15 9.31 10.94
CA PHE A 236 20.00 10.32 10.33
C PHE A 236 19.70 11.71 10.87
N LEU A 237 18.44 12.15 10.83
CA LEU A 237 18.04 13.48 11.29
C LEU A 237 18.38 13.72 12.77
N LEU A 238 18.20 12.72 13.63
CA LEU A 238 18.61 12.78 15.02
C LEU A 238 20.12 12.90 15.16
N THR A 239 20.89 12.16 14.34
CA THR A 239 22.37 12.17 14.39
C THR A 239 22.95 13.51 14.00
N ILE A 240 22.34 14.23 13.05
CA ILE A 240 22.80 15.57 12.64
C ILE A 240 22.26 16.71 13.52
N GLY A 241 21.49 16.38 14.57
CA GLY A 241 21.13 17.29 15.67
C GLY A 241 19.75 17.93 15.59
N PHE A 242 18.85 17.47 14.72
CA PHE A 242 17.46 17.91 14.74
C PHE A 242 16.70 17.29 15.94
N THR A 243 15.79 18.06 16.52
CA THR A 243 14.99 17.59 17.65
C THR A 243 13.87 16.63 17.21
N LYS A 244 13.36 15.85 18.16
CA LYS A 244 12.19 15.00 17.90
C LYS A 244 10.96 15.82 17.48
N THR A 245 10.84 17.05 17.99
CA THR A 245 9.77 17.98 17.61
C THR A 245 9.91 18.43 16.16
N ASP A 246 11.12 18.78 15.70
CA ASP A 246 11.36 19.14 14.30
C ASP A 246 11.01 17.98 13.36
N ILE A 247 11.43 16.77 13.72
CA ILE A 247 11.12 15.56 12.95
C ILE A 247 9.62 15.31 12.91
N GLY A 248 8.94 15.41 14.05
CA GLY A 248 7.48 15.26 14.14
C GLY A 248 6.73 16.27 13.29
N ALA A 249 7.11 17.54 13.36
CA ALA A 249 6.45 18.61 12.61
C ALA A 249 6.74 18.54 11.10
N ILE A 250 8.00 18.33 10.73
CA ILE A 250 8.43 18.41 9.32
C ILE A 250 8.28 17.05 8.63
N GLN A 251 8.90 15.98 9.17
CA GLN A 251 8.89 14.69 8.49
C GLN A 251 7.50 14.02 8.54
N VAL A 252 6.85 14.03 9.70
CA VAL A 252 5.53 13.43 9.85
C VAL A 252 4.43 14.38 9.37
N GLY A 253 4.45 15.65 9.77
CA GLY A 253 3.39 16.62 9.42
C GLY A 253 3.50 17.07 7.97
N MET A 254 4.53 17.82 7.62
CA MET A 254 4.69 18.38 6.27
C MET A 254 4.95 17.29 5.21
N GLY A 255 5.75 16.27 5.53
CA GLY A 255 6.03 15.15 4.65
C GLY A 255 4.77 14.38 4.27
N LEU A 256 3.84 14.19 5.20
CA LEU A 256 2.55 13.56 4.90
C LEU A 256 1.74 14.38 3.88
N ILE A 257 1.65 15.70 4.08
CA ILE A 257 0.96 16.60 3.15
C ILE A 257 1.63 16.52 1.77
N ALA A 258 2.96 16.59 1.71
CA ALA A 258 3.71 16.48 0.46
C ALA A 258 3.45 15.14 -0.24
N THR A 259 3.38 14.02 0.50
CA THR A 259 3.04 12.70 -0.05
C THR A 259 1.63 12.69 -0.65
N ILE A 260 0.64 13.28 0.04
CA ILE A 260 -0.74 13.37 -0.46
C ILE A 260 -0.79 14.17 -1.76
N VAL A 261 -0.19 15.36 -1.76
CA VAL A 261 -0.13 16.22 -2.95
C VAL A 261 0.58 15.49 -4.09
N GLY A 262 1.72 14.84 -3.80
CA GLY A 262 2.45 14.03 -4.77
C GLY A 262 1.61 12.90 -5.36
N ALA A 263 0.85 12.17 -4.54
CA ALA A 263 -0.03 11.10 -5.03
C ALA A 263 -1.15 11.63 -5.93
N LEU A 264 -1.78 12.75 -5.56
CA LEU A 264 -2.83 13.39 -6.37
C LEU A 264 -2.29 13.91 -7.70
N VAL A 265 -1.17 14.62 -7.69
CA VAL A 265 -0.49 15.10 -8.90
C VAL A 265 -0.04 13.90 -9.75
N GLY A 266 0.53 12.87 -9.11
CA GLY A 266 0.93 11.63 -9.77
C GLY A 266 -0.21 10.95 -10.49
N GLY A 267 -1.38 10.82 -9.85
CA GLY A 267 -2.58 10.27 -10.45
C GLY A 267 -3.08 11.09 -11.65
N ALA A 268 -3.07 12.43 -11.53
CA ALA A 268 -3.49 13.34 -12.59
C ALA A 268 -2.52 13.32 -13.80
N VAL A 269 -1.22 13.23 -13.56
CA VAL A 269 -0.21 13.12 -14.63
C VAL A 269 -0.30 11.75 -15.29
N LEU A 270 -0.42 10.68 -14.50
CA LEU A 270 -0.53 9.30 -14.99
C LEU A 270 -1.71 9.12 -15.95
N SER A 271 -2.87 9.74 -15.66
CA SER A 271 -4.03 9.69 -16.55
C SER A 271 -3.80 10.36 -17.92
N ARG A 272 -2.78 11.22 -18.05
CA ARG A 272 -2.41 11.89 -19.30
C ARG A 272 -1.30 11.18 -20.08
N ILE A 273 -0.26 10.72 -19.38
CA ILE A 273 0.94 10.15 -20.03
C ILE A 273 0.99 8.61 -19.99
N GLY A 274 0.06 7.98 -19.26
CA GLY A 274 -0.04 6.53 -19.09
C GLY A 274 0.91 5.96 -18.06
N ILE A 275 0.69 4.68 -17.69
CA ILE A 275 1.41 3.97 -16.63
C ILE A 275 2.91 3.86 -16.95
N ASN A 276 3.26 3.44 -18.16
CA ASN A 276 4.64 3.16 -18.54
C ASN A 276 5.53 4.40 -18.39
N ARG A 277 5.13 5.52 -19.00
CA ARG A 277 5.90 6.78 -18.92
C ARG A 277 5.96 7.31 -17.50
N SER A 278 4.87 7.14 -16.73
CA SER A 278 4.84 7.55 -15.32
C SER A 278 5.84 6.78 -14.47
N LEU A 279 6.00 5.47 -14.68
CA LEU A 279 7.01 4.67 -13.98
C LEU A 279 8.43 5.17 -14.24
N TRP A 280 8.75 5.55 -15.48
CA TRP A 280 10.05 6.12 -15.83
C TRP A 280 10.29 7.47 -15.16
N VAL A 281 9.37 8.40 -15.37
CA VAL A 281 9.52 9.78 -14.87
C VAL A 281 9.51 9.81 -13.35
N PHE A 282 8.54 9.15 -12.72
CA PHE A 282 8.41 9.20 -11.27
C PHE A 282 9.46 8.37 -10.56
N GLY A 283 9.87 7.23 -11.14
CA GLY A 283 10.98 6.44 -10.61
C GLY A 283 12.31 7.20 -10.64
N ALA A 284 12.59 7.90 -11.75
CA ALA A 284 13.77 8.76 -11.86
C ALA A 284 13.72 9.94 -10.87
N LEU A 285 12.57 10.65 -10.78
CA LEU A 285 12.39 11.75 -9.83
C LEU A 285 12.56 11.28 -8.39
N GLN A 286 12.06 10.10 -8.05
CA GLN A 286 12.16 9.53 -6.73
C GLN A 286 13.61 9.15 -6.39
N ALA A 287 14.35 8.53 -7.31
CA ALA A 287 15.78 8.25 -7.11
C ALA A 287 16.59 9.53 -6.95
N LEU A 288 16.30 10.55 -7.77
CA LEU A 288 17.00 11.85 -7.71
C LEU A 288 16.64 12.65 -6.45
N SER A 289 15.44 12.49 -5.89
CA SER A 289 15.06 13.19 -4.65
C SER A 289 15.97 12.84 -3.47
N ASN A 290 16.58 11.66 -3.47
CA ASN A 290 17.54 11.23 -2.45
C ASN A 290 18.84 12.06 -2.44
N ILE A 291 19.13 12.80 -3.52
CA ILE A 291 20.24 13.78 -3.58
C ILE A 291 20.05 14.87 -2.52
N ALA A 292 18.82 15.26 -2.20
CA ALA A 292 18.55 16.25 -1.17
C ALA A 292 19.03 15.79 0.22
N TYR A 293 18.86 14.49 0.53
CA TYR A 293 19.42 13.91 1.75
C TYR A 293 20.96 13.85 1.72
N PHE A 294 21.55 13.52 0.56
CA PHE A 294 23.00 13.57 0.39
C PHE A 294 23.55 14.97 0.66
N ILE A 295 22.90 16.01 0.16
CA ILE A 295 23.30 17.41 0.40
C ILE A 295 23.15 17.75 1.90
N LEU A 296 22.02 17.39 2.52
CA LEU A 296 21.77 17.62 3.95
C LEU A 296 22.78 16.90 4.85
N ALA A 297 23.34 15.78 4.36
CA ALA A 297 24.34 15.00 5.10
C ALA A 297 25.76 15.62 5.06
N GLN A 298 25.99 16.69 4.26
CA GLN A 298 27.28 17.36 4.24
C GLN A 298 27.48 18.20 5.51
N PRO A 299 28.68 18.23 6.11
CA PRO A 299 28.92 18.94 7.38
C PRO A 299 28.51 20.42 7.36
N GLN A 300 28.70 21.10 6.23
CA GLN A 300 28.36 22.54 6.07
C GLN A 300 26.86 22.81 6.08
N PHE A 301 26.03 21.81 5.87
CA PHE A 301 24.57 21.92 5.82
C PHE A 301 23.88 21.23 7.00
N SER A 302 24.63 20.62 7.91
CA SER A 302 24.08 20.01 9.11
C SER A 302 23.31 21.08 9.92
N GLN A 303 22.11 20.73 10.40
CA GLN A 303 21.20 21.63 11.13
C GLN A 303 20.61 22.80 10.32
N ASN A 304 20.73 22.81 8.99
CA ASN A 304 20.04 23.79 8.16
C ASN A 304 18.55 23.45 8.07
N TYR A 305 17.73 24.20 8.80
CA TYR A 305 16.29 23.97 8.92
C TYR A 305 15.55 24.13 7.58
N GLN A 306 15.94 25.12 6.77
CA GLN A 306 15.31 25.35 5.45
C GLN A 306 15.60 24.18 4.51
N LEU A 307 16.83 23.68 4.53
CA LEU A 307 17.22 22.52 3.71
C LEU A 307 16.51 21.24 4.20
N LEU A 308 16.32 21.08 5.52
CA LEU A 308 15.51 19.97 6.07
C LEU A 308 14.09 19.99 5.51
N VAL A 309 13.41 21.14 5.61
CA VAL A 309 12.03 21.31 5.10
C VAL A 309 11.99 20.99 3.61
N LEU A 310 12.92 21.51 2.83
CA LEU A 310 12.99 21.27 1.39
C LEU A 310 13.22 19.78 1.07
N THR A 311 14.18 19.14 1.75
CA THR A 311 14.53 17.73 1.56
C THR A 311 13.33 16.82 1.83
N ILE A 312 12.68 17.01 2.98
CA ILE A 312 11.52 16.19 3.38
C ILE A 312 10.37 16.36 2.39
N ASN A 313 10.07 17.61 1.99
CA ASN A 313 8.95 17.84 1.08
C ASN A 313 9.21 17.31 -0.33
N ILE A 314 10.42 17.48 -0.88
CA ILE A 314 10.79 16.95 -2.20
C ILE A 314 10.71 15.41 -2.20
N GLU A 315 11.33 14.76 -1.21
CA GLU A 315 11.36 13.30 -1.12
C GLU A 315 9.95 12.72 -0.98
N ASN A 316 9.14 13.24 -0.06
CA ASN A 316 7.79 12.76 0.17
C ASN A 316 6.86 13.05 -1.02
N PHE A 317 7.00 14.19 -1.69
CA PHE A 317 6.27 14.50 -2.91
C PHE A 317 6.60 13.51 -4.03
N CYS A 318 7.89 13.27 -4.29
CA CYS A 318 8.35 12.30 -5.29
C CYS A 318 7.92 10.86 -4.91
N GLY A 319 7.96 10.52 -3.61
CA GLY A 319 7.45 9.27 -3.08
C GLY A 319 5.96 9.07 -3.33
N GLY A 320 5.17 10.14 -3.22
CA GLY A 320 3.75 10.16 -3.56
C GLY A 320 3.50 9.91 -5.05
N LEU A 321 4.21 10.64 -5.94
CA LEU A 321 4.18 10.42 -7.39
C LEU A 321 4.46 8.94 -7.75
N GLY A 322 5.60 8.42 -7.26
CA GLY A 322 6.05 7.05 -7.52
C GLY A 322 5.06 6.01 -7.01
N THR A 323 4.45 6.24 -5.85
CA THR A 323 3.45 5.32 -5.27
C THR A 323 2.19 5.26 -6.13
N ALA A 324 1.69 6.39 -6.64
CA ALA A 324 0.51 6.41 -7.51
C ALA A 324 0.74 5.60 -8.80
N ALA A 325 1.89 5.79 -9.47
CA ALA A 325 2.23 5.04 -10.68
C ALA A 325 2.45 3.55 -10.39
N PHE A 326 3.14 3.22 -9.31
CA PHE A 326 3.44 1.84 -8.97
C PHE A 326 2.20 1.04 -8.59
N VAL A 327 1.29 1.62 -7.81
CA VAL A 327 0.00 1.00 -7.46
C VAL A 327 -0.84 0.79 -8.72
N ALA A 328 -0.91 1.79 -9.62
CA ALA A 328 -1.61 1.64 -10.90
C ALA A 328 -1.00 0.52 -11.76
N PHE A 329 0.32 0.40 -11.78
CA PHE A 329 1.02 -0.69 -12.47
C PHE A 329 0.67 -2.06 -11.88
N LEU A 330 0.69 -2.22 -10.55
CA LEU A 330 0.28 -3.48 -9.92
C LEU A 330 -1.16 -3.85 -10.29
N MET A 331 -2.07 -2.88 -10.31
CA MET A 331 -3.46 -3.09 -10.71
C MET A 331 -3.58 -3.55 -12.16
N SER A 332 -2.81 -2.94 -13.09
CA SER A 332 -2.82 -3.31 -14.51
C SER A 332 -2.29 -4.72 -14.80
N LEU A 333 -1.50 -5.27 -13.87
CA LEU A 333 -1.01 -6.66 -13.97
C LEU A 333 -2.03 -7.71 -13.53
N CYS A 334 -3.11 -7.31 -12.86
CA CYS A 334 -4.09 -8.24 -12.30
C CYS A 334 -5.17 -8.63 -13.32
N ASN A 335 -5.52 -9.92 -13.34
CA ASN A 335 -6.70 -10.41 -14.02
C ASN A 335 -7.92 -10.25 -13.11
N GLN A 336 -9.02 -9.69 -13.63
CA GLN A 336 -10.24 -9.44 -12.85
C GLN A 336 -10.84 -10.71 -12.20
N ARG A 337 -10.60 -11.90 -12.78
CA ARG A 337 -11.06 -13.17 -12.19
C ARG A 337 -10.34 -13.49 -10.88
N PHE A 338 -9.05 -13.10 -10.77
CA PHE A 338 -8.14 -13.44 -9.66
C PHE A 338 -7.54 -12.20 -9.00
N SER A 339 -8.20 -11.04 -9.12
CA SER A 339 -7.62 -9.75 -8.74
C SER A 339 -7.25 -9.69 -7.25
N ALA A 340 -8.02 -10.32 -6.35
CA ALA A 340 -7.69 -10.39 -4.94
C ALA A 340 -6.39 -11.15 -4.69
N THR A 341 -6.24 -12.33 -5.27
CA THR A 341 -5.05 -13.18 -5.10
C THR A 341 -3.82 -12.55 -5.76
N GLN A 342 -3.94 -12.13 -7.03
CA GLN A 342 -2.82 -11.55 -7.76
C GLN A 342 -2.35 -10.24 -7.15
N TYR A 343 -3.26 -9.32 -6.80
CA TYR A 343 -2.87 -8.06 -6.19
C TYR A 343 -2.28 -8.26 -4.79
N ALA A 344 -2.86 -9.13 -3.96
CA ALA A 344 -2.33 -9.45 -2.64
C ALA A 344 -0.91 -10.01 -2.72
N LEU A 345 -0.64 -10.90 -3.68
CA LEU A 345 0.69 -11.46 -3.92
C LEU A 345 1.68 -10.38 -4.35
N LEU A 346 1.33 -9.60 -5.39
CA LEU A 346 2.20 -8.54 -5.93
C LEU A 346 2.49 -7.45 -4.87
N SER A 347 1.47 -7.04 -4.11
CA SER A 347 1.65 -6.06 -3.03
C SER A 347 2.46 -6.61 -1.85
N SER A 348 2.40 -7.92 -1.57
CA SER A 348 3.24 -8.55 -0.55
C SER A 348 4.73 -8.55 -0.93
N LEU A 349 5.06 -8.59 -2.22
CA LEU A 349 6.45 -8.43 -2.69
C LEU A 349 7.03 -7.04 -2.40
N MET A 350 6.20 -6.00 -2.33
CA MET A 350 6.65 -4.67 -1.87
C MET A 350 7.13 -4.72 -0.41
N ALA A 351 6.46 -5.53 0.43
CA ALA A 351 6.86 -5.71 1.82
C ALA A 351 8.23 -6.40 1.92
N VAL A 352 8.57 -7.31 1.00
CA VAL A 352 9.91 -7.93 0.94
C VAL A 352 11.01 -6.89 0.76
N SER A 353 10.81 -5.90 -0.13
CA SER A 353 11.77 -4.80 -0.30
C SER A 353 11.97 -4.02 1.00
N ARG A 354 10.86 -3.63 1.64
CA ARG A 354 10.88 -2.82 2.86
C ARG A 354 11.41 -3.58 4.08
N ASP A 355 10.99 -4.82 4.27
CA ASP A 355 11.17 -5.54 5.52
C ASP A 355 12.42 -6.42 5.50
N ILE A 356 12.79 -6.95 4.34
CA ILE A 356 13.94 -7.87 4.18
C ILE A 356 15.13 -7.19 3.53
N LEU A 357 14.96 -6.63 2.33
CA LEU A 357 16.09 -6.07 1.58
C LEU A 357 16.60 -4.76 2.18
N ALA A 358 15.75 -3.98 2.84
CA ALA A 358 16.17 -2.77 3.54
C ALA A 358 16.65 -3.03 4.99
N ALA A 359 16.56 -4.25 5.50
CA ALA A 359 17.03 -4.58 6.85
C ALA A 359 18.52 -4.20 7.10
N PRO A 360 19.47 -4.41 6.17
CA PRO A 360 20.86 -4.05 6.39
C PRO A 360 21.17 -2.54 6.32
N ALA A 361 20.16 -1.67 6.08
CA ALA A 361 20.36 -0.22 5.90
C ALA A 361 21.16 0.43 7.05
N GLY A 362 20.89 0.04 8.30
CA GLY A 362 21.62 0.54 9.47
C GLY A 362 23.08 0.11 9.48
N ALA A 363 23.39 -1.13 9.13
CA ALA A 363 24.77 -1.63 9.04
C ALA A 363 25.53 -0.92 7.90
N ILE A 364 24.88 -0.70 6.76
CA ILE A 364 25.45 0.03 5.63
C ILE A 364 25.74 1.48 6.05
N ALA A 365 24.77 2.19 6.64
CA ALA A 365 24.96 3.57 7.09
C ALA A 365 26.09 3.69 8.12
N LYS A 366 26.21 2.74 9.05
CA LYS A 366 27.29 2.69 10.07
C LYS A 366 28.66 2.49 9.44
N SER A 367 28.77 1.63 8.42
CA SER A 367 30.05 1.30 7.80
C SER A 367 30.54 2.34 6.78
N THR A 368 29.61 3.00 6.07
CA THR A 368 29.95 3.91 4.96
C THR A 368 29.81 5.38 5.31
N GLY A 369 29.12 5.73 6.40
CA GLY A 369 28.75 7.08 6.75
C GLY A 369 27.54 7.60 5.95
N TRP A 370 26.90 8.67 6.45
CA TRP A 370 25.64 9.19 5.92
C TRP A 370 25.69 9.65 4.46
N PRO A 371 26.71 10.46 4.04
CA PRO A 371 26.75 10.90 2.64
C PRO A 371 26.82 9.72 1.66
N THR A 372 27.69 8.75 1.92
CA THR A 372 27.87 7.56 1.07
C THR A 372 26.63 6.69 1.11
N PHE A 373 25.98 6.56 2.27
CA PHE A 373 24.71 5.82 2.40
C PHE A 373 23.63 6.37 1.46
N PHE A 374 23.45 7.70 1.38
CA PHE A 374 22.44 8.27 0.48
C PHE A 374 22.80 8.09 -1.00
N ILE A 375 24.07 8.06 -1.37
CA ILE A 375 24.48 7.66 -2.73
C ILE A 375 24.09 6.21 -3.00
N ILE A 376 24.29 5.31 -2.03
CA ILE A 376 23.90 3.90 -2.15
C ILE A 376 22.37 3.79 -2.36
N THR A 377 21.54 4.60 -1.68
CA THR A 377 20.08 4.57 -1.90
C THR A 377 19.70 4.98 -3.33
N ILE A 378 20.41 5.93 -3.93
CA ILE A 378 20.22 6.33 -5.34
C ILE A 378 20.60 5.17 -6.27
N ILE A 379 21.78 4.56 -6.05
CA ILE A 379 22.26 3.43 -6.85
C ILE A 379 21.31 2.23 -6.71
N ALA A 380 20.75 1.99 -5.53
CA ALA A 380 19.81 0.88 -5.28
C ALA A 380 18.48 1.03 -6.04
N ALA A 381 18.11 2.22 -6.49
CA ALA A 381 16.94 2.43 -7.36
C ALA A 381 17.23 2.09 -8.83
N VAL A 382 18.51 2.13 -9.27
CA VAL A 382 18.90 1.93 -10.69
C VAL A 382 18.48 0.56 -11.23
N PRO A 383 18.69 -0.59 -10.54
CA PRO A 383 18.29 -1.89 -11.06
C PRO A 383 16.80 -1.97 -11.39
N GLY A 384 15.94 -1.36 -10.56
CA GLY A 384 14.50 -1.27 -10.84
C GLY A 384 14.21 -0.49 -12.12
N LEU A 385 14.87 0.65 -12.33
CA LEU A 385 14.71 1.47 -13.53
C LEU A 385 15.23 0.78 -14.80
N LEU A 386 16.33 0.03 -14.69
CA LEU A 386 16.91 -0.72 -15.82
C LEU A 386 16.03 -1.86 -16.32
N LEU A 387 15.07 -2.33 -15.54
CA LEU A 387 14.11 -3.35 -15.95
C LEU A 387 12.92 -2.78 -16.73
N LEU A 388 12.63 -1.48 -16.65
CA LEU A 388 11.47 -0.85 -17.31
C LEU A 388 11.43 -1.04 -18.83
N PRO A 389 12.56 -1.00 -19.60
CA PRO A 389 12.50 -1.20 -21.04
C PRO A 389 11.87 -2.53 -21.46
N VAL A 390 11.95 -3.55 -20.59
CA VAL A 390 11.53 -4.93 -20.93
C VAL A 390 9.99 -5.06 -20.92
N PHE A 391 9.29 -4.45 -19.97
CA PHE A 391 7.83 -4.65 -19.80
C PHE A 391 7.02 -3.36 -19.69
N ALA A 392 7.67 -2.23 -19.53
CA ALA A 392 7.06 -0.90 -19.54
C ALA A 392 7.80 0.03 -20.51
N PRO A 393 7.89 -0.29 -21.81
CA PRO A 393 8.59 0.54 -22.77
C PRO A 393 8.00 1.95 -22.80
N TRP A 394 8.85 2.95 -23.03
CA TRP A 394 8.44 4.37 -23.06
C TRP A 394 7.31 4.63 -24.06
N ASN A 395 7.42 4.05 -25.25
CA ASN A 395 6.37 4.04 -26.25
C ASN A 395 5.82 2.61 -26.35
N PRO A 396 4.63 2.33 -25.82
CA PRO A 396 4.02 1.02 -26.02
C PRO A 396 3.86 0.79 -27.54
N GLN A 397 4.37 -0.32 -28.03
CA GLN A 397 4.06 -0.72 -29.41
C GLN A 397 2.55 -0.92 -29.52
N PRO A 398 1.87 -0.40 -30.56
CA PRO A 398 0.49 -0.74 -30.81
C PRO A 398 0.40 -2.27 -30.84
N ILE A 399 -0.47 -2.85 -30.02
CA ILE A 399 -0.82 -4.26 -30.14
C ILE A 399 -1.29 -4.40 -31.59
N ALA A 400 -0.56 -5.16 -32.40
CA ALA A 400 -1.00 -5.48 -33.73
C ALA A 400 -2.34 -6.19 -33.59
N MET A 401 -3.44 -5.46 -33.84
CA MET A 401 -4.75 -6.11 -33.91
C MET A 401 -4.64 -7.23 -34.94
N PRO A 402 -5.10 -8.45 -34.62
CA PRO A 402 -5.25 -9.46 -35.65
C PRO A 402 -6.05 -8.80 -36.79
N ARG A 403 -5.51 -8.82 -38.00
CA ARG A 403 -6.26 -8.26 -39.14
C ARG A 403 -7.54 -9.06 -39.22
N PRO A 404 -8.73 -8.44 -39.15
CA PRO A 404 -9.97 -9.14 -39.45
C PRO A 404 -9.90 -9.51 -40.95
N GLY A 405 -9.94 -10.78 -41.25
CA GLY A 405 -10.12 -11.27 -42.64
C GLY A 405 -8.87 -11.80 -43.30
N LEU A 406 -8.52 -13.01 -43.00
CA LEU A 406 -7.93 -13.98 -43.96
C LEU A 406 -8.40 -15.42 -43.64
N ASP A 407 -9.13 -15.65 -42.56
CA ASP A 407 -9.61 -16.97 -42.17
C ASP A 407 -11.04 -17.26 -42.65
N ASP A 408 -11.75 -16.25 -43.22
CA ASP A 408 -13.13 -16.42 -43.72
C ASP A 408 -13.15 -16.88 -45.20
N GLU A 409 -12.02 -16.94 -45.93
CA GLU A 409 -11.98 -17.41 -47.31
C GLU A 409 -11.69 -18.92 -47.45
N GLU A 410 -11.30 -19.63 -46.39
CA GLU A 410 -11.06 -21.09 -46.47
C GLU A 410 -12.30 -21.97 -46.16
N GLU A 411 -13.34 -21.42 -45.49
CA GLU A 411 -14.58 -22.20 -45.24
C GLU A 411 -15.55 -22.28 -46.45
N ASP A 412 -15.42 -21.39 -47.43
CA ASP A 412 -16.30 -21.41 -48.61
C ASP A 412 -15.84 -22.36 -49.72
N LEU A 413 -14.66 -22.99 -49.56
CA LEU A 413 -14.12 -23.93 -50.59
C LEU A 413 -14.50 -25.41 -50.37
N TRP A 414 -15.12 -25.79 -49.26
CA TRP A 414 -15.50 -27.18 -48.94
C TRP A 414 -17.00 -27.42 -48.85
N GLY A 415 -17.82 -26.44 -49.21
CA GLY A 415 -19.29 -26.48 -49.07
C GLY A 415 -20.06 -26.77 -50.36
N LYS A 416 -19.47 -27.32 -51.43
CA LYS A 416 -20.20 -27.81 -52.62
C LYS A 416 -19.58 -29.07 -53.13
N ASN A 417 -20.04 -30.21 -52.65
CA ASN A 417 -20.30 -31.44 -53.39
C ASN A 417 -21.17 -32.39 -52.57
#